data_ec125252781369fdb7e26ffcaf690bab
#
_entry.id   ec125252781369fdb7e26ffcaf690bab
#
_cell.length_a   1.000
_cell.length_b   1.000
_cell.length_c   1.000
_cell.angle_alpha   90.00
_cell.angle_beta   90.00
_cell.angle_gamma   90.00
#
_symmetry.space_group_name_H-M   'P 1'
#
loop_
_entity.id
_entity.type
_entity.pdbx_description
1 polymer ?
#
loop_
_entity_poly.entity_id
_entity_poly.type
_entity_poly.pdbx_seq_one_letter_code
_entity_poly.pdbx_strand_id
1 'polypeptide(L)'
;MGHQDILRRASFAHVCGDSIIAAIAGLALYASFPPVGWWWLSVPALALFVSRIDEARAPRALTVTFVFGMSFWVPLIDWIPLAVGTTPPWFVLALVQTFFFVGWVIFARWTQLWRWARGPLAQAFLFALTWAGVDAARSRWPWSGFPWGSVALPQVDSPLGHLAPYGGTTLITAVVVFLAVLVRRAFAARDAAVLREHWFSRPALAVIVAAAYVAPLAISLPNQAENGMLRVGVVQGDIALPGAEAYSREGEVTENNVRASLELASSPQVTGRPIDIALWGEGSVDRDPLAFPAIGQAVDRAATALDAPILIGYTNLNERDRVKNWLAVWEPGTGMDESTRYSKHVPVPFGEFIPFRDVIASFATEVAQASKDMEAGEEPPLMTVQARDGRSIPLAVGICFEAAYPLVIGDGVARGGQAIVVPSNNYHFRSSGESAQQGQLLRMRAMEYSRSAVQASTTGHSYVIRPYGSILASTGTEEAATLAADIPLRTSQTLTASAGERIPGAVMVATLIIAILATATVIGQGIRASARARRASGH
;
A
#
# COMPACT_ATOMS: atom_id res chain seq x y z
N MET A 1 5.91 15.66 51.79
CA MET A 1 6.15 15.31 50.36
C MET A 1 7.31 16.14 49.87
N GLY A 2 8.44 15.49 49.52
CA GLY A 2 9.66 16.20 49.14
C GLY A 2 9.54 16.85 47.76
N HIS A 3 10.28 17.93 47.54
CA HIS A 3 10.35 18.65 46.26
C HIS A 3 10.61 17.72 45.05
N GLN A 4 11.37 16.65 45.27
CA GLN A 4 11.60 15.61 44.26
C GLN A 4 10.33 14.80 43.87
N ASP A 5 9.43 14.57 44.83
CA ASP A 5 8.15 13.88 44.55
C ASP A 5 7.19 14.73 43.72
N ILE A 6 7.19 16.05 43.96
CA ILE A 6 6.39 17.01 43.17
C ILE A 6 6.93 17.08 41.72
N LEU A 7 8.26 17.12 41.54
CA LEU A 7 8.88 17.15 40.22
C LEU A 7 8.65 15.84 39.44
N ARG A 8 8.71 14.68 40.12
CA ARG A 8 8.41 13.37 39.53
C ARG A 8 6.92 13.28 39.10
N ARG A 9 6.00 13.73 39.96
CA ARG A 9 4.56 13.76 39.62
C ARG A 9 4.25 14.70 38.46
N ALA A 10 4.83 15.88 38.42
CA ALA A 10 4.70 16.82 37.31
C ALA A 10 5.27 16.23 36.01
N SER A 11 6.43 15.57 36.07
CA SER A 11 7.02 14.88 34.91
C SER A 11 6.11 13.75 34.40
N PHE A 12 5.55 12.93 35.30
CA PHE A 12 4.64 11.84 34.96
C PHE A 12 3.34 12.36 34.33
N ALA A 13 2.72 13.38 34.89
CA ALA A 13 1.49 14.00 34.34
C ALA A 13 1.72 14.55 32.92
N HIS A 14 2.87 15.13 32.65
CA HIS A 14 3.21 15.58 31.29
C HIS A 14 3.43 14.41 30.31
N VAL A 15 4.04 13.31 30.74
CA VAL A 15 4.19 12.12 29.88
C VAL A 15 2.82 11.50 29.56
N CYS A 16 1.95 11.38 30.56
CA CYS A 16 0.57 10.87 30.34
C CYS A 16 -0.21 11.77 29.38
N GLY A 17 -0.18 13.10 29.57
CA GLY A 17 -0.87 14.04 28.70
C GLY A 17 -0.39 13.95 27.24
N ASP A 18 0.92 13.90 27.01
CA ASP A 18 1.46 13.76 25.66
C ASP A 18 1.16 12.39 25.04
N SER A 19 1.14 11.33 25.85
CA SER A 19 0.76 9.99 25.37
C SER A 19 -0.69 9.94 24.93
N ILE A 20 -1.61 10.58 25.64
CA ILE A 20 -3.02 10.70 25.22
C ILE A 20 -3.13 11.45 23.90
N ILE A 21 -2.43 12.58 23.77
CA ILE A 21 -2.43 13.35 22.52
C ILE A 21 -1.83 12.54 21.37
N ALA A 22 -0.77 11.77 21.62
CA ALA A 22 -0.15 10.88 20.63
C ALA A 22 -1.10 9.76 20.19
N ALA A 23 -1.84 9.18 21.15
CA ALA A 23 -2.84 8.16 20.84
C ALA A 23 -3.96 8.74 19.96
N ILE A 24 -4.47 9.94 20.31
CA ILE A 24 -5.46 10.64 19.49
C ILE A 24 -4.93 10.92 18.06
N ALA A 25 -3.67 11.35 17.95
CA ALA A 25 -3.03 11.59 16.66
C ALA A 25 -2.89 10.29 15.84
N GLY A 26 -2.50 9.17 16.48
CA GLY A 26 -2.42 7.86 15.82
C GLY A 26 -3.78 7.36 15.32
N LEU A 27 -4.81 7.45 16.17
CA LEU A 27 -6.18 7.09 15.79
C LEU A 27 -6.76 8.01 14.70
N ALA A 28 -6.45 9.32 14.75
CA ALA A 28 -6.84 10.25 13.69
C ALA A 28 -6.16 9.93 12.36
N LEU A 29 -4.88 9.49 12.39
CA LEU A 29 -4.19 9.02 11.19
C LEU A 29 -4.82 7.72 10.68
N TYR A 30 -5.15 6.76 11.54
CA TYR A 30 -5.89 5.55 11.16
C TYR A 30 -7.22 5.92 10.48
N ALA A 31 -7.99 6.84 11.04
CA ALA A 31 -9.28 7.27 10.50
C ALA A 31 -9.16 7.94 9.11
N SER A 32 -7.95 8.30 8.67
CA SER A 32 -7.75 8.76 7.29
C SER A 32 -7.78 7.63 6.25
N PHE A 33 -7.65 6.38 6.68
CA PHE A 33 -7.68 5.19 5.82
C PHE A 33 -9.08 4.55 5.78
N PRO A 34 -9.39 3.70 4.77
CA PRO A 34 -10.57 2.85 4.80
C PRO A 34 -10.55 1.91 6.03
N PRO A 35 -11.73 1.57 6.58
CA PRO A 35 -13.07 1.89 6.06
C PRO A 35 -13.57 3.30 6.39
N VAL A 36 -12.91 4.05 7.30
CA VAL A 36 -13.36 5.39 7.73
C VAL A 36 -13.19 6.43 6.61
N GLY A 37 -11.99 6.53 6.02
CA GLY A 37 -11.71 7.30 4.81
C GLY A 37 -11.68 8.83 4.99
N TRP A 38 -11.48 9.36 6.19
CA TRP A 38 -11.37 10.80 6.45
C TRP A 38 -9.98 11.33 6.09
N TRP A 39 -9.65 11.28 4.79
CA TRP A 39 -8.33 11.59 4.24
C TRP A 39 -7.74 12.93 4.74
N TRP A 40 -8.58 13.94 5.01
CA TRP A 40 -8.20 15.27 5.49
C TRP A 40 -7.58 15.24 6.91
N LEU A 41 -7.75 14.16 7.68
CA LEU A 41 -7.13 14.00 8.99
C LEU A 41 -5.63 13.73 8.93
N SER A 42 -5.07 13.29 7.80
CA SER A 42 -3.65 12.90 7.69
C SER A 42 -2.71 14.04 8.09
N VAL A 43 -2.93 15.25 7.56
CA VAL A 43 -2.07 16.41 7.85
C VAL A 43 -2.21 16.88 9.30
N PRO A 44 -3.41 17.13 9.86
CA PRO A 44 -3.54 17.54 11.26
C PRO A 44 -3.08 16.47 12.26
N ALA A 45 -3.30 15.18 12.00
CA ALA A 45 -2.80 14.08 12.83
C ALA A 45 -1.27 14.10 12.95
N LEU A 46 -0.58 14.20 11.81
CA LEU A 46 0.88 14.30 11.77
C LEU A 46 1.37 15.62 12.40
N ALA A 47 0.68 16.74 12.18
CA ALA A 47 1.05 18.01 12.80
C ALA A 47 0.96 17.93 14.35
N LEU A 48 -0.07 17.27 14.85
CA LEU A 48 -0.26 17.02 16.27
C LEU A 48 0.85 16.11 16.83
N PHE A 49 1.18 15.02 16.15
CA PHE A 49 2.29 14.15 16.50
C PHE A 49 3.64 14.90 16.53
N VAL A 50 3.97 15.62 15.44
CA VAL A 50 5.23 16.40 15.36
C VAL A 50 5.32 17.42 16.49
N SER A 51 4.20 18.05 16.87
CA SER A 51 4.20 19.01 17.99
C SER A 51 4.69 18.38 19.30
N ARG A 52 4.34 17.12 19.54
CA ARG A 52 4.70 16.43 20.80
C ARG A 52 6.16 15.96 20.79
N ILE A 53 6.68 15.47 19.64
CA ILE A 53 8.08 15.04 19.57
C ILE A 53 9.07 16.20 19.58
N ASP A 54 8.71 17.36 19.04
CA ASP A 54 9.58 18.53 18.99
C ASP A 54 9.82 19.14 20.40
N GLU A 55 8.79 19.16 21.24
CA GLU A 55 8.82 19.77 22.55
C GLU A 55 9.36 18.83 23.66
N ALA A 56 9.35 17.53 23.40
CA ALA A 56 9.71 16.52 24.39
C ALA A 56 11.23 16.34 24.55
N ARG A 57 11.70 15.94 25.73
CA ARG A 57 13.04 15.36 25.92
C ARG A 57 13.10 13.99 25.21
N ALA A 58 14.31 13.51 24.88
CA ALA A 58 14.47 12.31 24.07
C ALA A 58 13.68 11.07 24.57
N PRO A 59 13.72 10.66 25.84
CA PRO A 59 12.95 9.50 26.30
C PRO A 59 11.46 9.69 26.12
N ARG A 60 10.94 10.89 26.41
CA ARG A 60 9.52 11.23 26.23
C ARG A 60 9.12 11.24 24.76
N ALA A 61 9.98 11.72 23.86
CA ALA A 61 9.71 11.68 22.42
C ALA A 61 9.60 10.25 21.89
N LEU A 62 10.43 9.32 22.39
CA LEU A 62 10.36 7.90 22.02
C LEU A 62 9.05 7.25 22.52
N THR A 63 8.65 7.52 23.77
CA THR A 63 7.36 7.05 24.32
C THR A 63 6.18 7.58 23.50
N VAL A 64 6.15 8.87 23.20
CA VAL A 64 5.13 9.51 22.36
C VAL A 64 5.06 8.86 20.99
N THR A 65 6.22 8.59 20.36
CA THR A 65 6.29 7.95 19.05
C THR A 65 5.78 6.51 19.09
N PHE A 66 6.14 5.78 20.15
CA PHE A 66 5.67 4.41 20.35
C PHE A 66 4.13 4.37 20.49
N VAL A 67 3.58 5.24 21.34
CA VAL A 67 2.12 5.32 21.53
C VAL A 67 1.42 5.73 20.23
N PHE A 68 1.93 6.74 19.52
CA PHE A 68 1.41 7.15 18.22
C PHE A 68 1.39 6.00 17.21
N GLY A 69 2.54 5.30 17.06
CA GLY A 69 2.67 4.19 16.12
C GLY A 69 1.74 3.04 16.43
N MET A 70 1.68 2.59 17.70
CA MET A 70 0.78 1.51 18.10
C MET A 70 -0.70 1.89 17.93
N SER A 71 -1.08 3.13 18.26
CA SER A 71 -2.45 3.62 18.08
C SER A 71 -2.85 3.78 16.60
N PHE A 72 -1.89 3.90 15.70
CA PHE A 72 -2.11 3.90 14.25
C PHE A 72 -2.14 2.49 13.68
N TRP A 73 -1.08 1.68 13.95
CA TRP A 73 -0.90 0.40 13.28
C TRP A 73 -1.86 -0.68 13.76
N VAL A 74 -2.12 -0.77 15.07
CA VAL A 74 -3.00 -1.81 15.62
C VAL A 74 -4.38 -1.79 14.97
N PRO A 75 -5.12 -0.67 14.92
CA PRO A 75 -6.42 -0.66 14.26
C PRO A 75 -6.36 -0.72 12.73
N LEU A 76 -5.25 -0.26 12.11
CA LEU A 76 -5.13 -0.28 10.64
C LEU A 76 -5.03 -1.69 10.07
N ILE A 77 -4.36 -2.59 10.78
CA ILE A 77 -4.09 -3.97 10.34
C ILE A 77 -4.82 -4.99 11.22
N ASP A 78 -6.01 -4.66 11.68
CA ASP A 78 -6.85 -5.52 12.54
C ASP A 78 -7.30 -6.82 11.84
N TRP A 79 -7.16 -6.88 10.52
CA TRP A 79 -7.42 -8.03 9.68
C TRP A 79 -6.33 -9.12 9.70
N ILE A 80 -5.13 -8.85 10.24
CA ILE A 80 -4.04 -9.84 10.30
C ILE A 80 -4.44 -11.13 11.03
N PRO A 81 -5.13 -11.11 12.19
CA PRO A 81 -5.60 -12.34 12.84
C PRO A 81 -6.50 -13.20 11.97
N LEU A 82 -7.28 -12.59 11.06
CA LEU A 82 -8.15 -13.32 10.14
C LEU A 82 -7.32 -14.07 9.09
N ALA A 83 -6.22 -13.46 8.60
CA ALA A 83 -5.34 -14.07 7.61
C ALA A 83 -4.48 -15.19 8.19
N VAL A 84 -3.97 -15.01 9.43
CA VAL A 84 -2.96 -15.93 10.04
C VAL A 84 -3.60 -16.91 11.01
N GLY A 85 -4.86 -16.70 11.42
CA GLY A 85 -5.58 -17.55 12.38
C GLY A 85 -5.20 -17.32 13.84
N THR A 86 -4.27 -16.39 14.13
CA THR A 86 -3.81 -16.12 15.52
C THR A 86 -3.49 -14.62 15.72
N THR A 87 -3.60 -14.12 16.96
CA THR A 87 -3.43 -12.70 17.28
C THR A 87 -1.99 -12.22 17.46
N PRO A 88 -0.99 -13.00 17.91
CA PRO A 88 0.37 -12.49 18.16
C PRO A 88 1.04 -11.83 16.95
N PRO A 89 0.95 -12.36 15.71
CA PRO A 89 1.55 -11.74 14.52
C PRO A 89 1.05 -10.32 14.25
N TRP A 90 -0.21 -10.03 14.59
CA TRP A 90 -0.79 -8.69 14.49
C TRP A 90 -0.01 -7.66 15.29
N PHE A 91 0.18 -7.94 16.60
CA PHE A 91 0.93 -7.04 17.47
C PHE A 91 2.41 -6.96 17.11
N VAL A 92 3.02 -8.08 16.68
CA VAL A 92 4.41 -8.11 16.23
C VAL A 92 4.59 -7.22 14.99
N LEU A 93 3.71 -7.33 14.00
CA LEU A 93 3.78 -6.49 12.80
C LEU A 93 3.57 -5.00 13.14
N ALA A 94 2.56 -4.68 13.96
CA ALA A 94 2.33 -3.31 14.42
C ALA A 94 3.54 -2.73 15.17
N LEU A 95 4.20 -3.55 16.00
CA LEU A 95 5.41 -3.19 16.73
C LEU A 95 6.59 -2.95 15.78
N VAL A 96 6.84 -3.84 14.82
CA VAL A 96 7.89 -3.68 13.80
C VAL A 96 7.69 -2.39 13.02
N GLN A 97 6.48 -2.12 12.55
CA GLN A 97 6.18 -0.89 11.82
C GLN A 97 6.35 0.36 12.72
N THR A 98 6.00 0.27 13.99
CA THR A 98 6.21 1.36 14.97
C THR A 98 7.69 1.64 15.18
N PHE A 99 8.57 0.63 15.18
CA PHE A 99 10.02 0.84 15.31
C PHE A 99 10.63 1.62 14.14
N PHE A 100 10.09 1.55 12.93
CA PHE A 100 10.50 2.43 11.84
C PHE A 100 10.23 3.91 12.19
N PHE A 101 9.09 4.23 12.81
CA PHE A 101 8.79 5.59 13.28
C PHE A 101 9.72 6.02 14.42
N VAL A 102 10.02 5.12 15.35
CA VAL A 102 10.98 5.39 16.44
C VAL A 102 12.37 5.67 15.87
N GLY A 103 12.83 4.86 14.92
CA GLY A 103 14.10 5.09 14.22
C GLY A 103 14.13 6.44 13.51
N TRP A 104 13.07 6.79 12.79
CA TRP A 104 12.94 8.09 12.14
C TRP A 104 13.05 9.26 13.14
N VAL A 105 12.31 9.21 14.25
CA VAL A 105 12.31 10.30 15.25
C VAL A 105 13.70 10.55 15.82
N ILE A 106 14.50 9.50 16.02
CA ILE A 106 15.85 9.63 16.57
C ILE A 106 16.70 10.54 15.68
N PHE A 107 16.89 10.22 14.42
CA PHE A 107 17.77 10.99 13.56
C PHE A 107 17.11 12.28 13.04
N ALA A 108 15.78 12.32 12.84
CA ALA A 108 15.08 13.55 12.51
C ALA A 108 15.30 14.63 13.57
N ARG A 109 15.25 14.26 14.86
CA ARG A 109 15.56 15.17 15.95
C ARG A 109 17.04 15.58 15.98
N TRP A 110 17.96 14.69 15.65
CA TRP A 110 19.39 15.00 15.58
C TRP A 110 19.71 16.01 14.48
N THR A 111 18.94 16.07 13.38
CA THR A 111 19.11 17.13 12.37
C THR A 111 18.91 18.53 12.96
N GLN A 112 18.11 18.67 14.02
CA GLN A 112 17.85 19.95 14.68
C GLN A 112 19.07 20.46 15.50
N LEU A 113 20.15 19.68 15.62
CA LEU A 113 21.43 20.16 16.13
C LEU A 113 22.11 21.10 15.13
N TRP A 114 21.79 20.99 13.84
CA TRP A 114 22.27 21.90 12.81
C TRP A 114 21.49 23.22 12.88
N ARG A 115 22.22 24.36 13.03
CA ARG A 115 21.56 25.67 13.19
C ARG A 115 20.64 26.03 12.01
N TRP A 116 21.10 25.75 10.79
CA TRP A 116 20.34 26.02 9.57
C TRP A 116 19.05 25.16 9.46
N ALA A 117 19.04 23.96 10.03
CA ALA A 117 17.90 23.04 10.00
C ALA A 117 16.75 23.45 10.92
N ARG A 118 16.95 24.45 11.79
CA ARG A 118 15.94 24.92 12.75
C ARG A 118 14.89 25.84 12.12
N GLY A 119 15.19 26.38 10.93
CA GLY A 119 14.23 27.18 10.19
C GLY A 119 13.00 26.38 9.76
N PRO A 120 11.81 27.00 9.63
CA PRO A 120 10.56 26.28 9.39
C PRO A 120 10.58 25.46 8.10
N LEU A 121 11.08 26.00 7.01
CA LEU A 121 11.16 25.30 5.72
C LEU A 121 12.23 24.20 5.71
N ALA A 122 13.39 24.47 6.32
CA ALA A 122 14.48 23.48 6.39
C ALA A 122 14.08 22.28 7.25
N GLN A 123 13.45 22.52 8.40
CA GLN A 123 12.91 21.44 9.25
C GLN A 123 11.85 20.65 8.51
N ALA A 124 10.87 21.34 7.89
CA ALA A 124 9.81 20.68 7.14
C ALA A 124 10.37 19.81 6.02
N PHE A 125 11.35 20.32 5.27
CA PHE A 125 12.03 19.58 4.20
C PHE A 125 12.77 18.35 4.73
N LEU A 126 13.60 18.49 5.77
CA LEU A 126 14.36 17.38 6.33
C LEU A 126 13.45 16.29 6.92
N PHE A 127 12.40 16.69 7.64
CA PHE A 127 11.45 15.75 8.22
C PHE A 127 10.69 15.01 7.13
N ALA A 128 10.22 15.72 6.10
CA ALA A 128 9.52 15.16 4.97
C ALA A 128 10.38 14.17 4.18
N LEU A 129 11.59 14.59 3.79
CA LEU A 129 12.52 13.77 3.03
C LEU A 129 12.88 12.49 3.80
N THR A 130 13.20 12.62 5.08
CA THR A 130 13.62 11.46 5.89
C THR A 130 12.45 10.55 6.24
N TRP A 131 11.23 11.07 6.43
CA TRP A 131 10.05 10.25 6.59
C TRP A 131 9.77 9.45 5.32
N ALA A 132 9.76 10.11 4.16
CA ALA A 132 9.53 9.44 2.88
C ALA A 132 10.58 8.34 2.59
N GLY A 133 11.85 8.56 3.00
CA GLY A 133 12.89 7.55 2.86
C GLY A 133 12.72 6.36 3.81
N VAL A 134 12.28 6.60 5.04
CA VAL A 134 11.94 5.50 5.98
C VAL A 134 10.70 4.76 5.50
N ASP A 135 9.68 5.46 5.00
CA ASP A 135 8.48 4.86 4.42
C ASP A 135 8.83 3.99 3.20
N ALA A 136 9.69 4.47 2.31
CA ALA A 136 10.20 3.70 1.18
C ALA A 136 11.01 2.48 1.62
N ALA A 137 11.84 2.59 2.66
CA ALA A 137 12.63 1.49 3.19
C ALA A 137 11.78 0.39 3.81
N ARG A 138 10.82 0.73 4.70
CA ARG A 138 9.94 -0.25 5.35
C ARG A 138 8.99 -0.95 4.36
N SER A 139 8.71 -0.30 3.24
CA SER A 139 7.90 -0.85 2.16
C SER A 139 8.66 -1.86 1.28
N ARG A 140 9.98 -2.07 1.52
CA ARG A 140 10.86 -2.98 0.75
C ARG A 140 11.63 -3.95 1.61
N TRP A 141 11.78 -3.67 2.90
CA TRP A 141 12.62 -4.45 3.80
C TRP A 141 11.97 -4.55 5.20
N PRO A 142 12.10 -5.70 5.89
CA PRO A 142 12.63 -7.00 5.43
C PRO A 142 11.60 -7.80 4.60
N TRP A 143 12.04 -8.91 3.96
CA TRP A 143 11.20 -9.88 3.22
C TRP A 143 10.18 -9.24 2.28
N SER A 144 10.64 -8.41 1.34
CA SER A 144 9.82 -7.54 0.47
C SER A 144 9.13 -6.36 1.16
N GLY A 145 9.25 -6.19 2.47
CA GLY A 145 8.66 -5.09 3.22
C GLY A 145 7.15 -5.21 3.44
N PHE A 146 6.57 -4.13 3.96
CA PHE A 146 5.13 -4.02 4.16
C PHE A 146 4.63 -2.66 3.65
N PRO A 147 4.31 -2.53 2.35
CA PRO A 147 3.93 -1.26 1.71
C PRO A 147 2.50 -0.81 2.05
N TRP A 148 2.01 -1.12 3.22
CA TRP A 148 0.72 -0.73 3.77
C TRP A 148 0.86 0.52 4.63
N GLY A 149 -0.22 1.29 4.85
CA GLY A 149 -0.23 2.40 5.81
C GLY A 149 0.65 3.60 5.45
N SER A 150 1.09 3.76 4.20
CA SER A 150 1.74 4.99 3.74
C SER A 150 0.76 6.17 3.79
N VAL A 151 1.19 7.30 4.34
CA VAL A 151 0.34 8.50 4.46
C VAL A 151 -0.04 9.13 3.10
N ALA A 152 0.56 8.63 2.01
CA ALA A 152 0.16 8.96 0.65
C ALA A 152 -1.17 8.32 0.24
N LEU A 153 -1.49 7.13 0.76
CA LEU A 153 -2.65 6.35 0.30
C LEU A 153 -3.99 7.05 0.52
N PRO A 154 -4.27 7.68 1.67
CA PRO A 154 -5.49 8.46 1.84
C PRO A 154 -5.64 9.61 0.85
N GLN A 155 -4.54 10.05 0.24
CA GLN A 155 -4.53 11.22 -0.66
C GLN A 155 -5.12 10.94 -2.05
N VAL A 156 -5.53 9.72 -2.36
CA VAL A 156 -6.24 9.40 -3.62
C VAL A 156 -7.52 10.23 -3.80
N ASP A 157 -8.14 10.67 -2.70
CA ASP A 157 -9.35 11.49 -2.69
C ASP A 157 -9.07 12.97 -2.39
N SER A 158 -7.79 13.36 -2.28
CA SER A 158 -7.37 14.74 -1.95
C SER A 158 -6.71 15.43 -3.15
N PRO A 159 -6.57 16.77 -3.10
CA PRO A 159 -5.78 17.50 -4.09
C PRO A 159 -4.36 16.97 -4.28
N LEU A 160 -3.74 16.44 -3.22
CA LEU A 160 -2.37 15.92 -3.27
C LEU A 160 -2.24 14.65 -4.12
N GLY A 161 -3.33 13.92 -4.33
CA GLY A 161 -3.35 12.76 -5.24
C GLY A 161 -2.95 13.12 -6.66
N HIS A 162 -3.19 14.35 -7.11
CA HIS A 162 -2.75 14.85 -8.43
C HIS A 162 -1.23 14.84 -8.61
N LEU A 163 -0.45 14.68 -7.55
CA LEU A 163 1.01 14.55 -7.62
C LEU A 163 1.46 13.12 -7.94
N ALA A 164 0.56 12.13 -7.89
CA ALA A 164 0.90 10.72 -8.10
C ALA A 164 1.66 10.45 -9.41
N PRO A 165 1.31 11.03 -10.58
CA PRO A 165 2.03 10.80 -11.82
C PRO A 165 3.47 11.32 -11.83
N TYR A 166 3.87 12.18 -10.88
CA TYR A 166 5.16 12.89 -10.87
C TYR A 166 6.21 12.30 -9.93
N GLY A 167 5.80 11.54 -8.93
CA GLY A 167 6.75 10.93 -7.98
C GLY A 167 6.11 9.90 -7.06
N GLY A 168 4.90 9.47 -7.40
CA GLY A 168 4.18 8.41 -6.73
C GLY A 168 3.94 8.66 -5.25
N THR A 169 3.74 7.58 -4.52
CA THR A 169 3.57 7.59 -3.06
C THR A 169 4.71 8.28 -2.34
N THR A 170 5.95 8.20 -2.84
CA THR A 170 7.12 8.82 -2.22
C THR A 170 7.01 10.35 -2.18
N LEU A 171 6.65 10.98 -3.30
CA LEU A 171 6.46 12.42 -3.37
C LEU A 171 5.28 12.88 -2.50
N ILE A 172 4.14 12.18 -2.61
CA ILE A 172 2.94 12.53 -1.83
C ILE A 172 3.22 12.41 -0.34
N THR A 173 3.87 11.33 0.11
CA THR A 173 4.30 11.16 1.51
C THR A 173 5.17 12.34 1.98
N ALA A 174 6.15 12.74 1.16
CA ALA A 174 6.99 13.88 1.50
C ALA A 174 6.18 15.18 1.63
N VAL A 175 5.26 15.44 0.71
CA VAL A 175 4.41 16.65 0.74
C VAL A 175 3.48 16.65 1.95
N VAL A 176 2.83 15.53 2.27
CA VAL A 176 1.95 15.41 3.46
C VAL A 176 2.71 15.74 4.75
N VAL A 177 3.90 15.15 4.94
CA VAL A 177 4.74 15.41 6.13
C VAL A 177 5.27 16.84 6.13
N PHE A 178 5.69 17.37 4.98
CA PHE A 178 6.12 18.76 4.84
C PHE A 178 5.03 19.74 5.30
N LEU A 179 3.81 19.56 4.81
CA LEU A 179 2.66 20.36 5.20
C LEU A 179 2.34 20.21 6.69
N ALA A 180 2.41 19.00 7.23
CA ALA A 180 2.16 18.75 8.65
C ALA A 180 3.14 19.52 9.56
N VAL A 181 4.43 19.56 9.20
CA VAL A 181 5.44 20.33 9.94
C VAL A 181 5.17 21.84 9.84
N LEU A 182 4.79 22.34 8.67
CA LEU A 182 4.44 23.76 8.49
C LEU A 182 3.19 24.15 9.25
N VAL A 183 2.14 23.28 9.25
CA VAL A 183 0.92 23.48 10.08
C VAL A 183 1.30 23.57 11.56
N ARG A 184 2.09 22.62 12.05
CA ARG A 184 2.59 22.66 13.44
C ARG A 184 3.30 23.98 13.74
N ARG A 185 4.19 24.44 12.84
CA ARG A 185 4.93 25.69 13.00
C ARG A 185 4.03 26.94 13.00
N ALA A 186 3.01 26.96 12.15
CA ALA A 186 2.08 28.08 12.06
C ALA A 186 1.24 28.25 13.36
N PHE A 187 0.89 27.13 14.01
CA PHE A 187 -0.02 27.16 15.17
C PHE A 187 0.69 27.16 16.53
N ALA A 188 1.99 26.81 16.61
CA ALA A 188 2.70 26.81 17.89
C ALA A 188 3.02 28.23 18.38
N ALA A 189 2.52 28.55 19.58
CA ALA A 189 2.70 29.87 20.18
C ALA A 189 4.17 30.24 20.42
N ARG A 190 5.01 29.23 20.74
CA ARG A 190 6.45 29.38 21.03
C ARG A 190 7.29 29.72 19.81
N ASP A 191 6.81 29.44 18.60
CA ASP A 191 7.58 29.63 17.36
C ASP A 191 7.52 31.05 16.79
N ALA A 192 6.75 31.96 17.41
CA ALA A 192 6.60 33.33 16.90
C ALA A 192 7.94 34.10 16.77
N ALA A 193 8.92 33.81 17.66
CA ALA A 193 10.25 34.40 17.58
C ALA A 193 11.07 33.77 16.44
N VAL A 194 11.05 32.43 16.32
CA VAL A 194 11.74 31.69 15.27
C VAL A 194 11.19 32.05 13.88
N LEU A 195 9.88 32.20 13.76
CA LEU A 195 9.25 32.62 12.52
C LEU A 195 9.68 34.03 12.09
N ARG A 196 9.77 34.98 13.04
CA ARG A 196 10.25 36.36 12.79
C ARG A 196 11.73 36.40 12.37
N GLU A 197 12.58 35.60 13.01
CA GLU A 197 13.98 35.47 12.64
C GLU A 197 14.19 34.96 11.20
N HIS A 198 13.23 34.15 10.70
CA HIS A 198 13.28 33.58 9.34
C HIS A 198 12.34 34.28 8.34
N TRP A 199 11.91 35.51 8.60
CA TRP A 199 11.06 36.31 7.70
C TRP A 199 9.68 35.74 7.40
N PHE A 200 9.21 34.74 8.19
CA PHE A 200 7.90 34.14 8.03
C PHE A 200 6.93 34.58 9.12
N SER A 201 5.80 35.14 8.70
CA SER A 201 4.66 35.36 9.62
C SER A 201 3.75 34.12 9.63
N ARG A 202 2.97 33.93 10.71
CA ARG A 202 1.97 32.85 10.77
C ARG A 202 0.97 32.89 9.62
N PRO A 203 0.40 34.06 9.24
CA PRO A 203 -0.46 34.15 8.07
C PRO A 203 0.23 33.71 6.78
N ALA A 204 1.48 34.08 6.57
CA ALA A 204 2.25 33.67 5.40
C ALA A 204 2.42 32.15 5.33
N LEU A 205 2.76 31.50 6.45
CA LEU A 205 2.82 30.04 6.50
C LEU A 205 1.46 29.37 6.25
N ALA A 206 0.38 29.91 6.80
CA ALA A 206 -0.96 29.38 6.54
C ALA A 206 -1.34 29.50 5.06
N VAL A 207 -0.99 30.62 4.40
CA VAL A 207 -1.18 30.82 2.95
C VAL A 207 -0.33 29.82 2.16
N ILE A 208 0.94 29.63 2.52
CA ILE A 208 1.82 28.64 1.86
C ILE A 208 1.24 27.23 1.98
N VAL A 209 0.78 26.83 3.16
CA VAL A 209 0.16 25.53 3.41
C VAL A 209 -1.09 25.38 2.54
N ALA A 210 -1.99 26.36 2.55
CA ALA A 210 -3.23 26.32 1.78
C ALA A 210 -2.93 26.26 0.27
N ALA A 211 -2.00 27.10 -0.21
CA ALA A 211 -1.59 27.11 -1.62
C ALA A 211 -0.96 25.77 -2.04
N ALA A 212 -0.01 25.25 -1.27
CA ALA A 212 0.65 23.98 -1.57
C ALA A 212 -0.32 22.77 -1.50
N TYR A 213 -1.37 22.87 -0.68
CA TYR A 213 -2.41 21.84 -0.60
C TYR A 213 -3.36 21.89 -1.81
N VAL A 214 -3.73 23.07 -2.28
CA VAL A 214 -4.73 23.27 -3.34
C VAL A 214 -4.09 23.33 -4.75
N ALA A 215 -2.84 23.81 -4.86
CA ALA A 215 -2.15 23.96 -6.14
C ALA A 215 -2.14 22.71 -7.03
N PRO A 216 -2.03 21.47 -6.49
CA PRO A 216 -2.09 20.27 -7.33
C PRO A 216 -3.39 20.09 -8.11
N LEU A 217 -4.51 20.71 -7.71
CA LEU A 217 -5.74 20.70 -8.51
C LEU A 217 -5.61 21.37 -9.88
N ALA A 218 -4.60 22.23 -10.06
CA ALA A 218 -4.30 22.81 -11.38
C ALA A 218 -3.68 21.78 -12.36
N ILE A 219 -3.27 20.62 -11.85
CA ILE A 219 -2.74 19.53 -12.65
C ILE A 219 -3.90 18.71 -13.18
N SER A 220 -4.08 18.69 -14.50
CA SER A 220 -5.07 17.82 -15.14
C SER A 220 -4.61 16.38 -15.09
N LEU A 221 -5.41 15.50 -14.48
CA LEU A 221 -5.17 14.05 -14.52
C LEU A 221 -5.71 13.49 -15.83
N PRO A 222 -4.88 12.78 -16.62
CA PRO A 222 -5.28 12.29 -17.92
C PRO A 222 -6.29 11.15 -17.81
N ASN A 223 -7.33 11.20 -18.64
CA ASN A 223 -8.38 10.16 -18.74
C ASN A 223 -8.71 9.80 -20.20
N GLN A 224 -7.98 10.33 -21.16
CA GLN A 224 -8.26 10.11 -22.58
C GLN A 224 -7.83 8.72 -23.00
N ALA A 225 -8.65 8.09 -23.85
CA ALA A 225 -8.30 6.84 -24.51
C ALA A 225 -7.29 7.13 -25.64
N GLU A 226 -6.05 6.72 -25.45
CA GLU A 226 -4.97 6.93 -26.45
C GLU A 226 -4.91 5.80 -27.47
N ASN A 227 -5.37 4.59 -27.06
CA ASN A 227 -5.45 3.40 -27.90
C ASN A 227 -6.86 2.76 -27.88
N GLY A 228 -7.90 3.59 -27.89
CA GLY A 228 -9.27 3.14 -27.84
C GLY A 228 -9.72 2.70 -26.45
N MET A 229 -10.86 2.01 -26.42
CA MET A 229 -11.48 1.49 -25.21
C MET A 229 -11.34 -0.03 -25.17
N LEU A 230 -11.35 -0.58 -23.97
CA LEU A 230 -11.47 -2.02 -23.71
C LEU A 230 -12.71 -2.24 -22.84
N ARG A 231 -13.60 -3.12 -23.28
CA ARG A 231 -14.75 -3.47 -22.47
C ARG A 231 -14.46 -4.69 -21.62
N VAL A 232 -14.39 -4.50 -20.32
CA VAL A 232 -14.03 -5.55 -19.35
C VAL A 232 -15.26 -6.09 -18.65
N GLY A 233 -15.32 -7.42 -18.48
CA GLY A 233 -16.20 -8.11 -17.56
C GLY A 233 -15.43 -8.44 -16.28
N VAL A 234 -16.05 -8.26 -15.12
CA VAL A 234 -15.48 -8.66 -13.82
C VAL A 234 -16.44 -9.64 -13.19
N VAL A 235 -15.93 -10.78 -12.76
CA VAL A 235 -16.72 -11.86 -12.17
C VAL A 235 -16.25 -12.12 -10.76
N GLN A 236 -17.14 -12.00 -9.80
CA GLN A 236 -17.01 -12.35 -8.40
C GLN A 236 -17.91 -13.52 -8.09
N GLY A 237 -17.33 -14.73 -7.97
CA GLY A 237 -18.11 -15.96 -7.82
C GLY A 237 -18.61 -16.21 -6.41
N ASP A 238 -18.02 -15.55 -5.43
CA ASP A 238 -18.17 -15.78 -4.00
C ASP A 238 -17.71 -17.17 -3.51
N ILE A 239 -17.45 -17.28 -2.23
CA ILE A 239 -17.11 -18.52 -1.54
C ILE A 239 -17.97 -18.61 -0.28
N ALA A 240 -18.93 -19.54 -0.26
CA ALA A 240 -19.95 -19.62 0.78
C ALA A 240 -19.42 -20.03 2.18
N LEU A 241 -18.30 -20.76 2.24
CA LEU A 241 -17.78 -21.32 3.50
C LEU A 241 -16.49 -20.66 3.95
N PRO A 242 -16.29 -20.44 5.26
CA PRO A 242 -15.07 -19.83 5.80
C PRO A 242 -13.90 -20.83 5.89
N GLY A 243 -12.67 -20.30 5.79
CA GLY A 243 -11.44 -21.03 6.10
C GLY A 243 -11.16 -22.23 5.19
N ALA A 244 -10.55 -23.27 5.73
CA ALA A 244 -10.19 -24.48 4.98
C ALA A 244 -11.40 -25.21 4.38
N GLU A 245 -12.59 -25.01 4.92
CA GLU A 245 -13.82 -25.58 4.39
C GLU A 245 -14.23 -24.99 3.04
N ALA A 246 -13.77 -23.77 2.71
CA ALA A 246 -14.03 -23.14 1.42
C ALA A 246 -13.58 -23.99 0.23
N TYR A 247 -12.51 -24.76 0.42
CA TYR A 247 -11.96 -25.66 -0.60
C TYR A 247 -12.24 -27.15 -0.33
N SER A 248 -13.13 -27.46 0.61
CA SER A 248 -13.50 -28.86 0.93
C SER A 248 -14.34 -29.52 -0.16
N ARG A 249 -15.00 -28.71 -1.01
CA ARG A 249 -15.82 -29.17 -2.14
C ARG A 249 -15.08 -28.88 -3.43
N GLU A 250 -14.43 -29.90 -3.96
CA GLU A 250 -13.67 -29.79 -5.20
C GLU A 250 -14.55 -29.30 -6.36
N GLY A 251 -14.10 -28.25 -7.04
CA GLY A 251 -14.77 -27.62 -8.17
C GLY A 251 -15.84 -26.57 -7.80
N GLU A 252 -16.15 -26.36 -6.50
CA GLU A 252 -17.22 -25.43 -6.12
C GLU A 252 -16.86 -23.97 -6.44
N VAL A 253 -15.63 -23.54 -6.19
CA VAL A 253 -15.18 -22.17 -6.49
C VAL A 253 -15.20 -21.92 -7.99
N THR A 254 -14.72 -22.88 -8.78
CA THR A 254 -14.76 -22.81 -10.24
C THR A 254 -16.21 -22.71 -10.73
N GLU A 255 -17.12 -23.57 -10.26
CA GLU A 255 -18.51 -23.59 -10.70
C GLU A 255 -19.27 -22.32 -10.28
N ASN A 256 -18.95 -21.71 -9.14
CA ASN A 256 -19.50 -20.42 -8.75
C ASN A 256 -19.11 -19.31 -9.74
N ASN A 257 -17.84 -19.27 -10.18
CA ASN A 257 -17.39 -18.33 -11.21
C ASN A 257 -18.01 -18.62 -12.56
N VAL A 258 -18.18 -19.89 -12.93
CA VAL A 258 -18.89 -20.28 -14.16
C VAL A 258 -20.33 -19.77 -14.12
N ARG A 259 -21.07 -20.03 -13.05
CA ARG A 259 -22.46 -19.57 -12.89
C ARG A 259 -22.57 -18.06 -13.01
N ALA A 260 -21.74 -17.30 -12.30
CA ALA A 260 -21.73 -15.85 -12.37
C ALA A 260 -21.36 -15.35 -13.79
N SER A 261 -20.49 -16.06 -14.51
CA SER A 261 -20.17 -15.75 -15.91
C SER A 261 -21.33 -15.99 -16.86
N LEU A 262 -22.11 -17.07 -16.67
CA LEU A 262 -23.32 -17.34 -17.47
C LEU A 262 -24.40 -16.28 -17.20
N GLU A 263 -24.56 -15.83 -15.97
CA GLU A 263 -25.44 -14.73 -15.59
C GLU A 263 -25.00 -13.42 -16.25
N LEU A 264 -23.69 -13.11 -16.24
CA LEU A 264 -23.14 -11.94 -16.92
C LEU A 264 -23.41 -12.00 -18.43
N ALA A 265 -23.17 -13.14 -19.08
CA ALA A 265 -23.38 -13.33 -20.52
C ALA A 265 -24.82 -13.07 -20.94
N SER A 266 -25.80 -13.44 -20.10
CA SER A 266 -27.23 -13.23 -20.34
C SER A 266 -27.75 -11.87 -19.87
N SER A 267 -26.92 -11.09 -19.18
CA SER A 267 -27.33 -9.81 -18.58
C SER A 267 -27.53 -8.71 -19.63
N PRO A 268 -28.40 -7.71 -19.37
CA PRO A 268 -28.54 -6.53 -20.23
C PRO A 268 -27.24 -5.73 -20.40
N GLN A 269 -26.27 -5.89 -19.48
CA GLN A 269 -24.97 -5.22 -19.56
C GLN A 269 -24.12 -5.73 -20.72
N VAL A 270 -24.27 -7.00 -21.12
CA VAL A 270 -23.47 -7.66 -22.15
C VAL A 270 -24.30 -7.95 -23.41
N THR A 271 -25.62 -8.20 -23.26
CA THR A 271 -26.53 -8.43 -24.41
C THR A 271 -26.53 -7.22 -25.34
N GLY A 272 -26.15 -7.44 -26.61
CA GLY A 272 -26.03 -6.39 -27.62
C GLY A 272 -24.77 -5.50 -27.52
N ARG A 273 -23.99 -5.64 -26.44
CA ARG A 273 -22.72 -4.97 -26.25
C ARG A 273 -21.72 -5.90 -25.57
N PRO A 274 -21.12 -6.85 -26.31
CA PRO A 274 -20.24 -7.88 -25.74
C PRO A 274 -18.99 -7.30 -25.10
N ILE A 275 -18.44 -8.02 -24.11
CA ILE A 275 -17.16 -7.69 -23.49
C ILE A 275 -16.00 -8.15 -24.37
N ASP A 276 -14.83 -7.51 -24.22
CA ASP A 276 -13.61 -7.92 -24.91
C ASP A 276 -12.85 -8.98 -24.10
N ILE A 277 -12.84 -8.86 -22.79
CA ILE A 277 -12.21 -9.81 -21.85
C ILE A 277 -13.04 -9.92 -20.57
N ALA A 278 -12.91 -11.06 -19.88
CA ALA A 278 -13.40 -11.21 -18.51
C ALA A 278 -12.22 -11.42 -17.54
N LEU A 279 -12.39 -11.00 -16.28
CA LEU A 279 -11.45 -11.24 -15.21
C LEU A 279 -12.13 -11.99 -14.07
N TRP A 280 -11.55 -13.11 -13.66
CA TRP A 280 -11.88 -13.84 -12.44
C TRP A 280 -10.87 -13.53 -11.33
N GLY A 281 -11.23 -13.79 -10.08
CA GLY A 281 -10.37 -13.58 -8.93
C GLY A 281 -9.16 -14.51 -8.85
N GLU A 282 -8.25 -14.23 -7.93
CA GLU A 282 -7.14 -15.12 -7.57
C GLU A 282 -7.69 -16.43 -6.97
N GLY A 283 -7.14 -17.58 -7.39
CA GLY A 283 -7.61 -18.88 -6.93
C GLY A 283 -9.07 -19.18 -7.34
N SER A 284 -9.57 -18.54 -8.39
CA SER A 284 -10.92 -18.74 -8.92
C SER A 284 -11.12 -20.10 -9.57
N VAL A 285 -10.03 -20.80 -9.87
CA VAL A 285 -10.03 -22.17 -10.39
C VAL A 285 -9.37 -23.08 -9.36
N ASP A 286 -10.13 -24.03 -8.83
CA ASP A 286 -9.75 -24.85 -7.67
C ASP A 286 -8.55 -25.76 -7.91
N ARG A 287 -8.34 -26.16 -9.16
CA ARG A 287 -7.30 -27.09 -9.59
C ARG A 287 -6.67 -26.61 -10.89
N ASP A 288 -5.48 -27.09 -11.19
CA ASP A 288 -4.84 -26.85 -12.47
C ASP A 288 -5.74 -27.35 -13.62
N PRO A 289 -6.28 -26.46 -14.47
CA PRO A 289 -7.26 -26.83 -15.49
C PRO A 289 -6.66 -27.67 -16.62
N LEU A 290 -5.32 -27.74 -16.74
CA LEU A 290 -4.65 -28.64 -17.70
C LEU A 290 -4.51 -30.06 -17.13
N ALA A 291 -4.29 -30.19 -15.82
CA ALA A 291 -4.20 -31.47 -15.16
C ALA A 291 -5.56 -32.10 -14.89
N PHE A 292 -6.62 -31.28 -14.75
CA PHE A 292 -7.99 -31.69 -14.44
C PHE A 292 -8.96 -31.29 -15.57
N PRO A 293 -9.19 -32.13 -16.59
CA PRO A 293 -9.98 -31.77 -17.77
C PRO A 293 -11.42 -31.33 -17.49
N ALA A 294 -12.05 -31.84 -16.42
CA ALA A 294 -13.40 -31.41 -16.03
C ALA A 294 -13.42 -29.93 -15.60
N ILE A 295 -12.37 -29.47 -14.90
CA ILE A 295 -12.22 -28.07 -14.53
C ILE A 295 -11.98 -27.20 -15.77
N GLY A 296 -11.08 -27.61 -16.68
CA GLY A 296 -10.87 -26.91 -17.94
C GLY A 296 -12.15 -26.78 -18.77
N GLN A 297 -12.96 -27.85 -18.87
CA GLN A 297 -14.26 -27.80 -19.53
C GLN A 297 -15.25 -26.84 -18.83
N ALA A 298 -15.20 -26.74 -17.51
CA ALA A 298 -16.03 -25.79 -16.78
C ALA A 298 -15.65 -24.33 -17.12
N VAL A 299 -14.35 -24.01 -17.14
CA VAL A 299 -13.85 -22.69 -17.56
C VAL A 299 -14.24 -22.41 -19.02
N ASP A 300 -14.10 -23.39 -19.90
CA ASP A 300 -14.43 -23.24 -21.32
C ASP A 300 -15.93 -22.96 -21.56
N ARG A 301 -16.82 -23.56 -20.76
CA ARG A 301 -18.26 -23.22 -20.81
C ARG A 301 -18.49 -21.74 -20.53
N ALA A 302 -17.79 -21.16 -19.54
CA ALA A 302 -17.92 -19.74 -19.20
C ALA A 302 -17.35 -18.84 -20.30
N ALA A 303 -16.14 -19.16 -20.81
CA ALA A 303 -15.49 -18.40 -21.88
C ALA A 303 -16.32 -18.41 -23.17
N THR A 304 -16.86 -19.59 -23.55
CA THR A 304 -17.75 -19.73 -24.72
C THR A 304 -19.05 -18.95 -24.55
N ALA A 305 -19.66 -18.97 -23.36
CA ALA A 305 -20.89 -18.23 -23.10
C ALA A 305 -20.69 -16.71 -23.15
N LEU A 306 -19.56 -16.21 -22.65
CA LEU A 306 -19.17 -14.80 -22.72
C LEU A 306 -18.69 -14.40 -24.13
N ASP A 307 -18.34 -15.40 -24.95
CA ASP A 307 -17.68 -15.23 -26.24
C ASP A 307 -16.46 -14.29 -26.13
N ALA A 308 -15.65 -14.48 -25.07
CA ALA A 308 -14.51 -13.65 -24.73
C ALA A 308 -13.47 -14.45 -23.92
N PRO A 309 -12.16 -14.13 -24.05
CA PRO A 309 -11.15 -14.72 -23.19
C PRO A 309 -11.37 -14.35 -21.73
N ILE A 310 -11.02 -15.28 -20.83
CA ILE A 310 -11.09 -15.09 -19.39
C ILE A 310 -9.68 -15.14 -18.80
N LEU A 311 -9.32 -14.12 -18.00
CA LEU A 311 -8.14 -14.20 -17.14
C LEU A 311 -8.51 -14.96 -15.88
N ILE A 312 -7.92 -16.13 -15.67
CA ILE A 312 -8.20 -17.06 -14.58
C ILE A 312 -7.02 -17.14 -13.60
N GLY A 313 -7.33 -17.26 -12.30
CA GLY A 313 -6.33 -17.51 -11.25
C GLY A 313 -6.37 -18.96 -10.77
N TYR A 314 -5.23 -19.65 -10.78
CA TYR A 314 -5.11 -21.01 -10.27
C TYR A 314 -3.75 -21.26 -9.63
N THR A 315 -3.64 -22.34 -8.85
CA THR A 315 -2.38 -22.77 -8.24
C THR A 315 -2.03 -24.19 -8.66
N ASN A 316 -0.74 -24.45 -8.78
CA ASN A 316 -0.23 -25.82 -8.94
C ASN A 316 1.08 -26.01 -8.15
N LEU A 317 1.57 -27.25 -8.11
CA LEU A 317 2.87 -27.56 -7.53
C LEU A 317 3.90 -27.67 -8.65
N ASN A 318 5.06 -27.06 -8.45
CA ASN A 318 6.21 -27.22 -9.33
C ASN A 318 6.99 -28.50 -8.99
N GLU A 319 8.04 -28.81 -9.76
CA GLU A 319 8.93 -29.97 -9.57
C GLU A 319 9.63 -30.01 -8.20
N ARG A 320 9.74 -28.84 -7.52
CA ARG A 320 10.34 -28.72 -6.17
C ARG A 320 9.32 -28.85 -5.05
N ASP A 321 8.10 -29.28 -5.38
CA ASP A 321 6.99 -29.40 -4.43
C ASP A 321 6.61 -28.06 -3.76
N ARG A 322 6.80 -26.95 -4.49
CA ARG A 322 6.43 -25.58 -4.09
C ARG A 322 5.18 -25.14 -4.83
N VAL A 323 4.35 -24.32 -4.16
CA VAL A 323 3.15 -23.75 -4.76
C VAL A 323 3.55 -22.62 -5.74
N LYS A 324 3.02 -22.67 -6.95
CA LYS A 324 3.02 -21.54 -7.91
C LYS A 324 1.60 -20.99 -8.01
N ASN A 325 1.46 -19.67 -7.96
CA ASN A 325 0.20 -18.96 -8.09
C ASN A 325 0.18 -18.24 -9.44
N TRP A 326 -0.70 -18.68 -10.33
CA TRP A 326 -0.74 -18.30 -11.73
C TRP A 326 -1.94 -17.42 -12.06
N LEU A 327 -1.72 -16.46 -12.94
CA LEU A 327 -2.72 -15.80 -13.77
C LEU A 327 -2.48 -16.24 -15.21
N ALA A 328 -3.53 -16.73 -15.88
CA ALA A 328 -3.47 -17.22 -17.25
C ALA A 328 -4.68 -16.74 -18.07
N VAL A 329 -4.53 -16.68 -19.39
CA VAL A 329 -5.64 -16.40 -20.32
C VAL A 329 -6.22 -17.72 -20.77
N TRP A 330 -7.55 -17.86 -20.66
CA TRP A 330 -8.32 -18.95 -21.22
C TRP A 330 -9.11 -18.46 -22.44
N GLU A 331 -8.77 -18.96 -23.61
CA GLU A 331 -9.43 -18.61 -24.87
C GLU A 331 -10.61 -19.55 -25.13
N PRO A 332 -11.78 -19.04 -25.57
CA PRO A 332 -12.94 -19.85 -25.87
C PRO A 332 -12.63 -20.97 -26.88
N GLY A 333 -12.95 -22.22 -26.54
CA GLY A 333 -12.79 -23.40 -27.39
C GLY A 333 -11.37 -23.87 -27.65
N THR A 334 -10.35 -23.09 -27.31
CA THR A 334 -8.93 -23.45 -27.49
C THR A 334 -8.20 -23.69 -26.18
N GLY A 335 -8.70 -23.16 -25.08
CA GLY A 335 -8.14 -23.36 -23.75
C GLY A 335 -7.03 -22.37 -23.40
N MET A 336 -6.08 -22.78 -22.56
CA MET A 336 -5.04 -21.94 -22.01
C MET A 336 -3.72 -22.08 -22.78
N ASP A 337 -3.10 -20.94 -23.14
CA ASP A 337 -1.74 -20.90 -23.63
C ASP A 337 -0.76 -20.70 -22.44
N GLU A 338 0.01 -21.73 -22.13
CA GLU A 338 0.97 -21.69 -21.04
C GLU A 338 2.11 -20.69 -21.26
N SER A 339 2.39 -20.28 -22.49
CA SER A 339 3.44 -19.32 -22.80
C SER A 339 3.09 -17.88 -22.41
N THR A 340 1.81 -17.59 -22.17
CA THR A 340 1.28 -16.24 -21.86
C THR A 340 0.83 -16.07 -20.42
N ARG A 341 1.20 -16.96 -19.52
CA ARG A 341 0.84 -16.89 -18.10
C ARG A 341 1.84 -16.07 -17.27
N TYR A 342 1.35 -15.55 -16.14
CA TYR A 342 2.13 -14.82 -15.15
C TYR A 342 2.03 -15.52 -13.79
N SER A 343 3.15 -15.67 -13.07
CA SER A 343 3.16 -16.16 -11.70
C SER A 343 3.48 -15.05 -10.70
N LYS A 344 2.87 -15.13 -9.51
CA LYS A 344 3.01 -14.14 -8.45
C LYS A 344 4.48 -13.93 -8.05
N HIS A 345 4.99 -12.71 -8.18
CA HIS A 345 6.39 -12.33 -7.89
C HIS A 345 6.64 -12.10 -6.40
N VAL A 346 5.63 -11.62 -5.69
CA VAL A 346 5.76 -11.23 -4.29
C VAL A 346 4.79 -12.04 -3.43
N PRO A 347 5.15 -13.29 -3.08
CA PRO A 347 4.37 -14.06 -2.10
C PRO A 347 4.31 -13.34 -0.75
N VAL A 348 3.17 -13.46 -0.07
CA VAL A 348 2.91 -12.77 1.21
C VAL A 348 3.72 -13.44 2.33
N PRO A 349 4.63 -12.72 3.01
CA PRO A 349 5.36 -13.28 4.13
C PRO A 349 4.42 -13.73 5.25
N PHE A 350 4.66 -14.90 5.82
CA PHE A 350 3.86 -15.55 6.87
C PHE A 350 2.44 -15.96 6.45
N GLY A 351 1.99 -15.63 5.25
CA GLY A 351 0.72 -16.07 4.68
C GLY A 351 0.92 -17.15 3.60
N GLU A 352 1.81 -16.88 2.65
CA GLU A 352 2.06 -17.76 1.49
C GLU A 352 3.44 -18.44 1.54
N PHE A 353 4.37 -17.89 2.31
CA PHE A 353 5.64 -18.55 2.65
C PHE A 353 6.09 -18.12 4.04
N ILE A 354 6.90 -18.95 4.69
CA ILE A 354 7.42 -18.68 6.03
C ILE A 354 8.92 -18.36 5.93
N PRO A 355 9.32 -17.08 6.14
CA PRO A 355 10.73 -16.73 6.20
C PRO A 355 11.44 -17.53 7.30
N PHE A 356 12.64 -18.08 7.02
CA PHE A 356 13.40 -18.89 7.95
C PHE A 356 12.57 -20.06 8.57
N ARG A 357 11.77 -20.75 7.73
CA ARG A 357 10.86 -21.83 8.17
C ARG A 357 11.53 -22.80 9.14
N ASP A 358 12.74 -23.27 8.87
CA ASP A 358 13.44 -24.24 9.70
C ASP A 358 13.72 -23.71 11.12
N VAL A 359 14.04 -22.42 11.23
CA VAL A 359 14.28 -21.76 12.53
C VAL A 359 12.97 -21.57 13.27
N ILE A 360 11.93 -21.07 12.60
CA ILE A 360 10.64 -20.79 13.23
C ILE A 360 9.94 -22.10 13.61
N ALA A 361 9.99 -23.13 12.78
CA ALA A 361 9.44 -24.47 13.06
C ALA A 361 10.09 -25.14 14.29
N SER A 362 11.33 -24.77 14.64
CA SER A 362 11.98 -25.28 15.87
C SER A 362 11.35 -24.74 17.15
N PHE A 363 10.60 -23.62 17.08
CA PHE A 363 9.93 -22.98 18.23
C PHE A 363 8.40 -23.06 18.15
N ALA A 364 7.83 -23.26 16.95
CA ALA A 364 6.40 -23.32 16.70
C ALA A 364 6.06 -24.50 15.79
N THR A 365 5.62 -25.61 16.40
CA THR A 365 5.29 -26.87 15.69
C THR A 365 4.15 -26.72 14.69
N GLU A 366 3.22 -25.77 14.93
CA GLU A 366 2.13 -25.45 14.00
C GLU A 366 2.67 -24.94 12.66
N VAL A 367 3.80 -24.24 12.67
CA VAL A 367 4.48 -23.73 11.45
C VAL A 367 5.07 -24.87 10.61
N ALA A 368 5.51 -25.95 11.26
CA ALA A 368 6.01 -27.14 10.55
C ALA A 368 4.89 -27.86 9.78
N GLN A 369 3.64 -27.73 10.25
CA GLN A 369 2.44 -28.34 9.64
C GLN A 369 1.73 -27.39 8.66
N ALA A 370 2.15 -26.13 8.56
CA ALA A 370 1.57 -25.17 7.64
C ALA A 370 1.77 -25.60 6.17
N SER A 371 0.91 -25.09 5.28
CA SER A 371 0.91 -25.34 3.84
C SER A 371 2.31 -25.16 3.22
N LYS A 372 2.53 -25.78 2.06
CA LYS A 372 3.77 -25.64 1.28
C LYS A 372 4.04 -24.19 0.95
N ASP A 373 5.33 -23.79 0.99
CA ASP A 373 5.72 -22.44 0.64
C ASP A 373 5.44 -22.14 -0.83
N MET A 374 4.94 -20.94 -1.08
CA MET A 374 4.80 -20.40 -2.43
C MET A 374 6.16 -19.93 -2.96
N GLU A 375 6.47 -20.29 -4.19
CA GLU A 375 7.66 -19.84 -4.91
C GLU A 375 7.35 -18.60 -5.73
N ALA A 376 8.22 -17.58 -5.64
CA ALA A 376 8.09 -16.35 -6.43
C ALA A 376 8.19 -16.64 -7.93
N GLY A 377 7.42 -15.87 -8.72
CA GLY A 377 7.46 -15.88 -10.18
C GLY A 377 8.66 -15.13 -10.75
N GLU A 378 8.96 -15.41 -12.03
CA GLU A 378 10.05 -14.77 -12.77
C GLU A 378 9.55 -14.14 -14.08
N GLU A 379 8.32 -14.45 -14.50
CA GLU A 379 7.72 -13.96 -15.74
C GLU A 379 7.47 -12.45 -15.66
N PRO A 380 7.69 -11.67 -16.75
CA PRO A 380 7.37 -10.24 -16.75
C PRO A 380 5.93 -9.98 -16.30
N PRO A 381 5.65 -8.92 -15.48
CA PRO A 381 4.30 -8.59 -15.04
C PRO A 381 3.49 -7.92 -16.16
N LEU A 382 3.45 -8.58 -17.31
CA LEU A 382 2.82 -8.14 -18.55
C LEU A 382 2.19 -9.35 -19.25
N MET A 383 0.89 -9.26 -19.53
CA MET A 383 0.18 -10.27 -20.32
C MET A 383 -0.49 -9.58 -21.51
N THR A 384 -0.57 -10.28 -22.64
CA THR A 384 -1.23 -9.76 -23.83
C THR A 384 -2.52 -10.55 -24.06
N VAL A 385 -3.63 -9.83 -24.25
CA VAL A 385 -4.93 -10.40 -24.59
C VAL A 385 -5.35 -9.93 -25.97
N GLN A 386 -6.13 -10.74 -26.68
CA GLN A 386 -6.73 -10.37 -27.96
C GLN A 386 -8.13 -9.81 -27.72
N ALA A 387 -8.33 -8.53 -28.03
CA ALA A 387 -9.66 -7.93 -27.99
C ALA A 387 -10.50 -8.41 -29.19
N ARG A 388 -11.83 -8.30 -29.08
CA ARG A 388 -12.78 -8.74 -30.14
C ARG A 388 -12.54 -8.07 -31.50
N ASP A 389 -12.01 -6.85 -31.51
CA ASP A 389 -11.67 -6.13 -32.73
C ASP A 389 -10.31 -6.53 -33.34
N GLY A 390 -9.68 -7.56 -32.80
CA GLY A 390 -8.38 -8.10 -33.24
C GLY A 390 -7.16 -7.34 -32.73
N ARG A 391 -7.33 -6.33 -31.84
CA ARG A 391 -6.20 -5.64 -31.22
C ARG A 391 -5.53 -6.52 -30.18
N SER A 392 -4.21 -6.60 -30.21
CA SER A 392 -3.40 -7.15 -29.12
C SER A 392 -3.21 -6.09 -28.03
N ILE A 393 -3.74 -6.35 -26.85
CA ILE A 393 -3.75 -5.40 -25.72
C ILE A 393 -2.80 -5.90 -24.65
N PRO A 394 -1.64 -5.25 -24.45
CA PRO A 394 -0.77 -5.55 -23.32
C PRO A 394 -1.36 -4.99 -22.03
N LEU A 395 -1.47 -5.83 -21.00
CA LEU A 395 -1.99 -5.53 -19.68
C LEU A 395 -0.86 -5.64 -18.66
N ALA A 396 -0.65 -4.61 -17.83
CA ALA A 396 0.17 -4.71 -16.64
C ALA A 396 -0.58 -5.55 -15.60
N VAL A 397 0.06 -6.59 -15.09
CA VAL A 397 -0.59 -7.54 -14.19
C VAL A 397 0.12 -7.62 -12.84
N GLY A 398 -0.64 -7.97 -11.82
CA GLY A 398 -0.18 -8.35 -10.50
C GLY A 398 -1.26 -9.21 -9.84
N ILE A 399 -0.92 -9.96 -8.81
CA ILE A 399 -1.85 -10.84 -8.11
C ILE A 399 -2.01 -10.34 -6.67
N CYS A 400 -3.25 -9.98 -6.28
CA CYS A 400 -3.67 -9.69 -4.91
C CYS A 400 -2.79 -8.61 -4.23
N PHE A 401 -2.01 -9.01 -3.23
CA PHE A 401 -1.11 -8.15 -2.46
C PHE A 401 -0.10 -7.36 -3.32
N GLU A 402 0.15 -7.78 -4.56
CA GLU A 402 1.04 -7.07 -5.49
C GLU A 402 0.51 -5.69 -5.92
N ALA A 403 -0.79 -5.42 -5.75
CA ALA A 403 -1.33 -4.06 -5.87
C ALA A 403 -0.62 -3.05 -4.95
N ALA A 404 -0.08 -3.51 -3.82
CA ALA A 404 0.66 -2.69 -2.89
C ALA A 404 2.09 -2.34 -3.37
N TYR A 405 2.65 -3.11 -4.32
CA TYR A 405 4.03 -2.97 -4.79
C TYR A 405 4.14 -2.16 -6.09
N PRO A 406 4.59 -0.89 -6.01
CA PRO A 406 4.82 -0.07 -7.21
C PRO A 406 5.79 -0.73 -8.20
N LEU A 407 6.74 -1.52 -7.69
CA LEU A 407 7.75 -2.19 -8.51
C LEU A 407 7.11 -3.18 -9.49
N VAL A 408 6.17 -4.02 -9.05
CA VAL A 408 5.52 -5.02 -9.90
C VAL A 408 4.64 -4.34 -10.94
N ILE A 409 3.68 -3.54 -10.50
CA ILE A 409 2.72 -2.88 -11.40
C ILE A 409 3.44 -1.88 -12.33
N GLY A 410 4.43 -1.15 -11.80
CA GLY A 410 5.20 -0.18 -12.56
C GLY A 410 6.07 -0.81 -13.65
N ASP A 411 6.66 -1.99 -13.41
CA ASP A 411 7.41 -2.74 -14.43
C ASP A 411 6.49 -3.18 -15.58
N GLY A 412 5.29 -3.70 -15.26
CA GLY A 412 4.29 -4.04 -16.27
C GLY A 412 3.88 -2.84 -17.14
N VAL A 413 3.65 -1.68 -16.52
CA VAL A 413 3.33 -0.43 -17.25
C VAL A 413 4.54 0.05 -18.06
N ALA A 414 5.75 0.01 -17.53
CA ALA A 414 6.96 0.42 -18.24
C ALA A 414 7.24 -0.46 -19.48
N ARG A 415 6.83 -1.74 -19.44
CA ARG A 415 6.90 -2.69 -20.57
C ARG A 415 5.77 -2.50 -21.59
N GLY A 416 4.87 -1.55 -21.39
CA GLY A 416 3.83 -1.21 -22.35
C GLY A 416 2.41 -1.56 -21.93
N GLY A 417 2.18 -2.00 -20.70
CA GLY A 417 0.84 -2.25 -20.17
C GLY A 417 -0.07 -1.05 -20.31
N GLN A 418 -1.22 -1.22 -20.98
CA GLN A 418 -2.15 -0.15 -21.31
C GLN A 418 -3.29 -0.01 -20.29
N ALA A 419 -3.51 -1.03 -19.50
CA ALA A 419 -4.37 -1.07 -18.31
C ALA A 419 -3.73 -1.96 -17.25
N ILE A 420 -4.17 -1.85 -16.01
CA ILE A 420 -3.71 -2.65 -14.87
C ILE A 420 -4.80 -3.68 -14.54
N VAL A 421 -4.42 -4.92 -14.32
CA VAL A 421 -5.32 -6.02 -13.95
C VAL A 421 -4.78 -6.74 -12.72
N VAL A 422 -5.60 -6.85 -11.69
CA VAL A 422 -5.23 -7.48 -10.40
C VAL A 422 -6.34 -8.43 -9.94
N PRO A 423 -6.24 -9.74 -10.22
CA PRO A 423 -7.07 -10.72 -9.52
C PRO A 423 -6.68 -10.78 -8.05
N SER A 424 -7.66 -10.91 -7.16
CA SER A 424 -7.45 -10.93 -5.70
C SER A 424 -8.28 -12.00 -5.02
N ASN A 425 -7.79 -12.46 -3.87
CA ASN A 425 -8.52 -13.37 -3.02
C ASN A 425 -8.61 -12.80 -1.59
N ASN A 426 -9.78 -12.30 -1.24
CA ASN A 426 -10.01 -11.65 0.05
C ASN A 426 -10.86 -12.52 1.01
N TYR A 427 -11.07 -13.82 0.73
CA TYR A 427 -12.00 -14.65 1.51
C TYR A 427 -11.62 -14.79 2.99
N HIS A 428 -10.33 -14.70 3.33
CA HIS A 428 -9.87 -14.71 4.72
C HIS A 428 -10.25 -13.44 5.48
N PHE A 429 -10.33 -12.29 4.76
CA PHE A 429 -10.47 -10.97 5.37
C PHE A 429 -11.92 -10.54 5.58
N ARG A 430 -12.87 -11.18 4.87
CA ARG A 430 -14.32 -10.97 4.99
C ARG A 430 -14.72 -9.48 5.06
N SER A 431 -15.56 -9.12 6.03
CA SER A 431 -16.06 -7.76 6.27
C SER A 431 -15.05 -6.82 6.95
N SER A 432 -13.76 -7.21 7.06
CA SER A 432 -12.72 -6.30 7.58
C SER A 432 -12.41 -5.15 6.61
N GLY A 433 -11.64 -4.17 7.09
CA GLY A 433 -11.21 -3.03 6.27
C GLY A 433 -10.20 -3.37 5.15
N GLU A 434 -9.67 -4.60 5.12
CA GLU A 434 -8.58 -5.01 4.21
C GLU A 434 -8.93 -4.80 2.74
N SER A 435 -10.06 -5.33 2.28
CA SER A 435 -10.47 -5.28 0.86
C SER A 435 -10.64 -3.83 0.37
N ALA A 436 -11.18 -2.93 1.22
CA ALA A 436 -11.28 -1.51 0.90
C ALA A 436 -9.91 -0.81 0.89
N GLN A 437 -9.00 -1.20 1.80
CA GLN A 437 -7.61 -0.71 1.83
C GLN A 437 -6.84 -1.17 0.58
N GLN A 438 -7.03 -2.42 0.15
CA GLN A 438 -6.44 -2.94 -1.10
C GLN A 438 -6.96 -2.18 -2.33
N GLY A 439 -8.26 -1.91 -2.39
CA GLY A 439 -8.85 -1.05 -3.43
C GLY A 439 -8.24 0.36 -3.45
N GLN A 440 -7.94 0.95 -2.29
CA GLN A 440 -7.27 2.24 -2.19
C GLN A 440 -5.82 2.17 -2.73
N LEU A 441 -5.08 1.09 -2.46
CA LEU A 441 -3.77 0.85 -3.05
C LEU A 441 -3.84 0.80 -4.58
N LEU A 442 -4.79 0.06 -5.13
CA LEU A 442 -4.96 -0.05 -6.58
C LEU A 442 -5.38 1.28 -7.21
N ARG A 443 -6.21 2.09 -6.54
CA ARG A 443 -6.54 3.46 -6.96
C ARG A 443 -5.28 4.34 -7.06
N MET A 444 -4.37 4.21 -6.09
CA MET A 444 -3.09 4.93 -6.13
C MET A 444 -2.24 4.46 -7.32
N ARG A 445 -2.17 3.14 -7.61
CA ARG A 445 -1.47 2.63 -8.81
C ARG A 445 -2.06 3.20 -10.09
N ALA A 446 -3.41 3.24 -10.20
CA ALA A 446 -4.07 3.84 -11.36
C ALA A 446 -3.61 5.30 -11.60
N MET A 447 -3.53 6.10 -10.53
CA MET A 447 -3.09 7.50 -10.60
C MET A 447 -1.60 7.64 -10.92
N GLU A 448 -0.75 6.85 -10.27
CA GLU A 448 0.71 6.89 -10.48
C GLU A 448 1.11 6.62 -11.92
N TYR A 449 0.42 5.68 -12.55
CA TYR A 449 0.74 5.25 -13.90
C TYR A 449 -0.21 5.78 -14.96
N SER A 450 -1.23 6.56 -14.57
CA SER A 450 -2.30 7.05 -15.46
C SER A 450 -2.89 5.91 -16.29
N ARG A 451 -3.26 4.80 -15.65
CA ARG A 451 -3.86 3.62 -16.26
C ARG A 451 -5.20 3.31 -15.60
N SER A 452 -6.16 2.86 -16.40
CA SER A 452 -7.33 2.17 -15.82
C SER A 452 -6.86 0.96 -15.04
N ALA A 453 -7.51 0.65 -13.92
CA ALA A 453 -7.21 -0.54 -13.15
C ALA A 453 -8.48 -1.36 -12.90
N VAL A 454 -8.36 -2.69 -12.98
CA VAL A 454 -9.45 -3.63 -12.77
C VAL A 454 -9.00 -4.65 -11.72
N GLN A 455 -9.81 -4.79 -10.68
CA GLN A 455 -9.65 -5.84 -9.67
C GLN A 455 -10.86 -6.76 -9.72
N ALA A 456 -10.64 -8.06 -9.83
CA ALA A 456 -11.64 -9.08 -9.53
C ALA A 456 -11.28 -9.74 -8.21
N SER A 457 -12.18 -9.72 -7.25
CA SER A 457 -12.02 -10.40 -5.97
C SER A 457 -12.89 -11.65 -5.92
N THR A 458 -12.50 -12.64 -5.12
CA THR A 458 -13.33 -13.82 -4.88
C THR A 458 -14.54 -13.48 -4.00
N THR A 459 -14.32 -12.73 -2.91
CA THR A 459 -15.34 -12.38 -1.91
C THR A 459 -15.28 -10.94 -1.43
N GLY A 460 -14.14 -10.25 -1.66
CA GLY A 460 -13.95 -8.83 -1.34
C GLY A 460 -14.57 -7.93 -2.41
N HIS A 461 -14.28 -6.64 -2.32
CA HIS A 461 -14.70 -5.71 -3.36
C HIS A 461 -13.97 -5.96 -4.67
N SER A 462 -14.72 -6.09 -5.76
CA SER A 462 -14.19 -5.97 -7.11
C SER A 462 -14.36 -4.53 -7.59
N TYR A 463 -13.38 -4.03 -8.37
CA TYR A 463 -13.35 -2.62 -8.78
C TYR A 463 -13.02 -2.47 -10.26
N VAL A 464 -13.65 -1.48 -10.89
CA VAL A 464 -13.19 -0.86 -12.13
C VAL A 464 -12.84 0.59 -11.84
N ILE A 465 -11.59 0.97 -12.08
CA ILE A 465 -11.00 2.24 -11.65
C ILE A 465 -10.51 3.02 -12.87
N ARG A 466 -10.82 4.30 -12.93
CA ARG A 466 -10.34 5.22 -13.98
C ARG A 466 -8.87 5.59 -13.80
N PRO A 467 -8.18 6.05 -14.85
CA PRO A 467 -6.77 6.45 -14.78
C PRO A 467 -6.44 7.52 -13.73
N TYR A 468 -7.43 8.29 -13.30
CA TYR A 468 -7.28 9.31 -12.25
C TYR A 468 -7.78 8.82 -10.87
N GLY A 469 -7.89 7.52 -10.67
CA GLY A 469 -8.14 6.90 -9.37
C GLY A 469 -9.60 6.85 -8.92
N SER A 470 -10.56 7.44 -9.66
CA SER A 470 -11.97 7.34 -9.28
C SER A 470 -12.53 5.96 -9.62
N ILE A 471 -13.39 5.44 -8.75
CA ILE A 471 -14.09 4.18 -8.96
C ILE A 471 -15.18 4.41 -10.02
N LEU A 472 -15.14 3.63 -11.10
CA LEU A 472 -16.16 3.61 -12.15
C LEU A 472 -17.31 2.67 -11.79
N ALA A 473 -16.95 1.49 -11.25
CA ALA A 473 -17.90 0.49 -10.77
C ALA A 473 -17.27 -0.35 -9.67
N SER A 474 -18.07 -0.85 -8.74
CA SER A 474 -17.64 -1.76 -7.67
C SER A 474 -18.76 -2.72 -7.29
N THR A 475 -18.35 -3.87 -6.72
CA THR A 475 -19.27 -4.83 -6.06
C THR A 475 -19.31 -4.58 -4.55
N GLY A 476 -20.24 -5.21 -3.86
CA GLY A 476 -20.16 -5.46 -2.42
C GLY A 476 -19.18 -6.57 -2.07
N THR A 477 -19.15 -6.95 -0.79
CA THR A 477 -18.37 -8.07 -0.27
C THR A 477 -19.27 -9.26 0.08
N GLU A 478 -18.71 -10.49 0.08
CA GLU A 478 -19.41 -11.72 0.48
C GLU A 478 -20.71 -11.94 -0.31
N GLU A 479 -20.66 -11.67 -1.62
CA GLU A 479 -21.76 -11.88 -2.56
C GLU A 479 -21.25 -12.26 -3.94
N ALA A 480 -22.02 -13.06 -4.68
CA ALA A 480 -21.78 -13.26 -6.10
C ALA A 480 -22.23 -12.00 -6.86
N ALA A 481 -21.35 -11.44 -7.67
CA ALA A 481 -21.62 -10.20 -8.40
C ALA A 481 -20.82 -10.13 -9.70
N THR A 482 -21.31 -9.33 -10.64
CA THR A 482 -20.62 -9.10 -11.91
C THR A 482 -20.67 -7.64 -12.31
N LEU A 483 -19.63 -7.17 -13.00
CA LEU A 483 -19.54 -5.83 -13.57
C LEU A 483 -19.20 -5.92 -15.06
N ALA A 484 -19.71 -5.00 -15.86
CA ALA A 484 -19.23 -4.75 -17.21
C ALA A 484 -19.01 -3.25 -17.41
N ALA A 485 -17.82 -2.86 -17.84
CA ALA A 485 -17.46 -1.46 -17.98
C ALA A 485 -16.46 -1.23 -19.12
N ASP A 486 -16.49 -0.02 -19.69
CA ASP A 486 -15.52 0.43 -20.67
C ASP A 486 -14.41 1.19 -19.99
N ILE A 487 -13.17 0.79 -20.23
CA ILE A 487 -11.99 1.45 -19.70
C ILE A 487 -11.12 2.02 -20.82
N PRO A 488 -10.60 3.25 -20.69
CA PRO A 488 -9.65 3.82 -21.65
C PRO A 488 -8.31 3.08 -21.58
N LEU A 489 -7.80 2.71 -22.76
CA LEU A 489 -6.44 2.19 -22.92
C LEU A 489 -5.45 3.35 -23.13
N ARG A 490 -4.35 3.34 -22.39
CA ARG A 490 -3.39 4.44 -22.40
C ARG A 490 -1.97 3.91 -22.61
N THR A 491 -1.18 4.66 -23.39
CA THR A 491 0.20 4.32 -23.76
C THR A 491 1.23 5.31 -23.23
N SER A 492 0.82 6.57 -22.96
CA SER A 492 1.72 7.60 -22.41
C SER A 492 2.31 7.18 -21.07
N GLN A 493 3.60 7.44 -20.88
CA GLN A 493 4.30 7.17 -19.63
C GLN A 493 4.28 8.37 -18.69
N THR A 494 3.93 8.16 -17.43
CA THR A 494 4.10 9.18 -16.39
C THR A 494 5.56 9.28 -15.95
N LEU A 495 5.93 10.38 -15.27
CA LEU A 495 7.26 10.49 -14.69
C LEU A 495 7.52 9.39 -13.65
N THR A 496 6.49 9.04 -12.87
CA THR A 496 6.57 7.93 -11.90
C THR A 496 6.87 6.60 -12.58
N ALA A 497 6.21 6.29 -13.70
CA ALA A 497 6.48 5.09 -14.48
C ALA A 497 7.89 5.09 -15.08
N SER A 498 8.30 6.20 -15.70
CA SER A 498 9.61 6.34 -16.37
C SER A 498 10.77 6.34 -15.38
N ALA A 499 10.60 6.93 -14.20
CA ALA A 499 11.63 6.96 -13.17
C ALA A 499 11.70 5.65 -12.37
N GLY A 500 10.57 4.94 -12.20
CA GLY A 500 10.48 3.69 -11.46
C GLY A 500 11.09 3.82 -10.06
N GLU A 501 11.92 2.86 -9.69
CA GLU A 501 12.58 2.80 -8.38
C GLU A 501 13.67 3.87 -8.14
N ARG A 502 14.02 4.69 -9.13
CA ARG A 502 15.04 5.74 -8.96
C ARG A 502 14.61 6.82 -7.98
N ILE A 503 13.32 7.20 -7.96
CA ILE A 503 12.80 8.21 -7.01
C ILE A 503 12.87 7.70 -5.57
N PRO A 504 12.22 6.60 -5.17
CA PRO A 504 12.33 6.10 -3.81
C PRO A 504 13.77 5.72 -3.44
N GLY A 505 14.55 5.16 -4.36
CA GLY A 505 15.97 4.84 -4.14
C GLY A 505 16.81 6.07 -3.79
N ALA A 506 16.67 7.16 -4.55
CA ALA A 506 17.37 8.41 -4.27
C ALA A 506 16.97 9.00 -2.91
N VAL A 507 15.68 8.94 -2.56
CA VAL A 507 15.17 9.44 -1.27
C VAL A 507 15.69 8.57 -0.11
N MET A 508 15.77 7.24 -0.26
CA MET A 508 16.37 6.35 0.74
C MET A 508 17.86 6.64 0.95
N VAL A 509 18.62 6.81 -0.14
CA VAL A 509 20.05 7.16 -0.07
C VAL A 509 20.26 8.51 0.61
N ALA A 510 19.49 9.53 0.24
CA ALA A 510 19.55 10.86 0.88
C ALA A 510 19.23 10.76 2.37
N THR A 511 18.22 9.98 2.75
CA THR A 511 17.84 9.73 4.14
C THR A 511 18.97 9.05 4.92
N LEU A 512 19.62 8.04 4.34
CA LEU A 512 20.76 7.36 4.95
C LEU A 512 21.93 8.32 5.18
N ILE A 513 22.26 9.15 4.20
CA ILE A 513 23.32 10.18 4.30
C ILE A 513 22.98 11.14 5.45
N ILE A 514 21.74 11.64 5.52
CA ILE A 514 21.29 12.54 6.59
C ILE A 514 21.41 11.86 7.96
N ALA A 515 21.00 10.60 8.08
CA ALA A 515 21.09 9.84 9.32
C ALA A 515 22.55 9.66 9.78
N ILE A 516 23.47 9.33 8.85
CA ILE A 516 24.90 9.21 9.13
C ILE A 516 25.49 10.55 9.60
N LEU A 517 25.21 11.65 8.90
CA LEU A 517 25.70 12.99 9.25
C LEU A 517 25.15 13.48 10.61
N ALA A 518 23.88 13.21 10.88
CA ALA A 518 23.24 13.54 12.15
C ALA A 518 23.87 12.75 13.30
N THR A 519 24.13 11.46 13.12
CA THR A 519 24.81 10.58 14.09
C THR A 519 26.25 11.07 14.35
N ALA A 520 27.01 11.38 13.30
CA ALA A 520 28.37 11.92 13.43
C ALA A 520 28.39 13.25 14.20
N THR A 521 27.36 14.10 14.01
CA THR A 521 27.24 15.37 14.77
C THR A 521 27.05 15.10 16.26
N VAL A 522 26.19 14.17 16.64
CA VAL A 522 25.95 13.79 18.05
C VAL A 522 27.24 13.25 18.70
N ILE A 523 27.91 12.31 18.03
CA ILE A 523 29.18 11.73 18.51
C ILE A 523 30.23 12.83 18.68
N GLY A 524 30.41 13.71 17.70
CA GLY A 524 31.39 14.80 17.76
C GLY A 524 31.12 15.80 18.90
N GLN A 525 29.85 16.11 19.19
CA GLN A 525 29.46 16.93 20.33
C GLN A 525 29.78 16.23 21.67
N GLY A 526 29.49 14.93 21.76
CA GLY A 526 29.82 14.14 22.96
C GLY A 526 31.34 14.12 23.26
N ILE A 527 32.16 13.89 22.25
CA ILE A 527 33.64 13.90 22.38
C ILE A 527 34.13 15.28 22.86
N ARG A 528 33.62 16.36 22.24
CA ARG A 528 34.00 17.74 22.65
C ARG A 528 33.58 18.06 24.08
N ALA A 529 32.39 17.63 24.49
CA ALA A 529 31.91 17.83 25.87
C ALA A 529 32.79 17.06 26.87
N SER A 530 33.14 15.81 26.59
CA SER A 530 34.04 15.01 27.42
C SER A 530 35.46 15.61 27.53
N ALA A 531 35.99 16.11 26.41
CA ALA A 531 37.31 16.78 26.40
C ALA A 531 37.30 18.08 27.21
N ARG A 532 36.22 18.87 27.16
CA ARG A 532 36.07 20.07 28.00
C ARG A 532 35.94 19.71 29.48
N ALA A 533 35.18 18.68 29.84
CA ALA A 533 35.05 18.23 31.21
C ALA A 533 36.42 17.80 31.81
N ARG A 534 37.21 17.03 31.06
CA ARG A 534 38.58 16.63 31.48
C ARG A 534 39.51 17.82 31.70
N ARG A 535 39.46 18.83 30.81
CA ARG A 535 40.25 20.05 30.99
C ARG A 535 39.80 20.87 32.21
N ALA A 536 38.50 20.88 32.52
CA ALA A 536 37.98 21.60 33.70
C ALA A 536 38.25 20.89 35.04
N SER A 537 38.43 19.55 35.00
CA SER A 537 38.77 18.75 36.19
C SER A 537 40.28 18.70 36.52
N GLY A 538 41.13 19.36 35.74
CA GLY A 538 42.55 19.51 36.06
C GLY A 538 43.41 18.26 35.84
N HIS A 539 42.95 17.31 35.10
CA HIS A 539 43.68 16.11 34.64
C HIS A 539 44.00 16.16 33.16
#